data_d0ca8b7ad2deab4c9e4f9bb3db3815e4
#
_entry.id   d0ca8b7ad2deab4c9e4f9bb3db3815e4
#
_cell.length_a   1.000
_cell.length_b   1.000
_cell.length_c   1.000
_cell.angle_alpha   90.00
_cell.angle_beta   90.00
_cell.angle_gamma   90.00
#
_symmetry.space_group_name_H-M   'P 1'
#
loop_
_entity.id
_entity.type
_entity.pdbx_description
1 polymer ?
#
loop_
_entity_poly.entity_id
_entity_poly.type
_entity_poly.pdbx_seq_one_letter_code
_entity_poly.pdbx_strand_id
1 'polypeptide(L)'
;LVKYIPYPVTTGFTTGIALLIFSSQMKDFFGLPLVDTPPEFFDKWGAYAQNAMDFSPATFGVAVFTLLVILIVRHKIPKVPAPVVAVFLSTLLVWLFSLPTDTIGSRFGTLPTGFPDFTLPYGITFERIRELFPDALTIALLAGIESLLACVVADSMTGDRHNSNMELISQGIGNVASVFFGGFAATGAIARTATNVRAGAHSSISAIVHSLFLVVVVMWLLPLTEYIPLAALAAVLVMVAYDMSDLRTVRHIFQGPKSDWSVMILTFALTVIFDLTVAVYTGVMLASLLFMRRMSELTGIHTCVSGEEEEAAAHDIPLPDEETVPDGVEIFAINGPLFFGVADRFQSTLDAMETPPKVFIMYLHNTPAIDMTGIHALEAFLERRQEGCRVLFAAVQEPARRTLQRVGILRAVGEENIYPSLDEALLRAEEILEEEKRK
;
A
#
# COMPACT_ATOMS: atom_id res chain seq x y z
N LEU A 1 -7.20 -7.96 -0.67
CA LEU A 1 -6.73 -6.87 -1.56
C LEU A 1 -5.67 -5.99 -0.86
N VAL A 2 -5.85 -5.63 0.40
CA VAL A 2 -4.93 -4.74 1.14
C VAL A 2 -3.49 -5.27 1.20
N LYS A 3 -3.28 -6.59 1.23
CA LYS A 3 -1.94 -7.22 1.15
C LYS A 3 -1.15 -6.86 -0.12
N TYR A 4 -1.84 -6.39 -1.14
CA TYR A 4 -1.25 -6.05 -2.44
C TYR A 4 -1.00 -4.56 -2.63
N ILE A 5 -1.35 -3.72 -1.63
CA ILE A 5 -1.03 -2.29 -1.69
C ILE A 5 0.38 -2.09 -1.17
N PRO A 6 1.29 -1.61 -2.02
CA PRO A 6 2.68 -1.41 -1.62
C PRO A 6 2.84 -0.35 -0.53
N TYR A 7 3.74 -0.59 0.40
CA TYR A 7 4.04 0.30 1.50
C TYR A 7 4.40 1.75 1.08
N PRO A 8 5.14 2.00 -0.02
CA PRO A 8 5.38 3.36 -0.49
C PRO A 8 4.11 4.16 -0.85
N VAL A 9 3.08 3.47 -1.37
CA VAL A 9 1.79 4.12 -1.69
C VAL A 9 1.10 4.61 -0.41
N THR A 10 1.00 3.74 0.60
CA THR A 10 0.38 4.11 1.88
C THR A 10 1.14 5.22 2.58
N THR A 11 2.47 5.20 2.58
CA THR A 11 3.29 6.24 3.20
C THR A 11 3.18 7.58 2.46
N GLY A 12 3.24 7.57 1.11
CA GLY A 12 3.06 8.78 0.32
C GLY A 12 1.70 9.44 0.55
N PHE A 13 0.66 8.60 0.56
CA PHE A 13 -0.72 8.99 0.84
C PHE A 13 -0.90 9.58 2.24
N THR A 14 -0.49 8.87 3.31
CA THR A 14 -0.66 9.36 4.68
C THR A 14 0.11 10.65 4.94
N THR A 15 1.31 10.79 4.36
CA THR A 15 2.11 12.03 4.44
C THR A 15 1.43 13.18 3.67
N GLY A 16 0.82 12.89 2.51
CA GLY A 16 0.03 13.88 1.76
C GLY A 16 -1.17 14.39 2.56
N ILE A 17 -1.94 13.48 3.17
CA ILE A 17 -3.04 13.84 4.07
C ILE A 17 -2.53 14.68 5.25
N ALA A 18 -1.42 14.29 5.86
CA ALA A 18 -0.84 15.05 6.97
C ALA A 18 -0.56 16.51 6.57
N LEU A 19 -0.01 16.73 5.36
CA LEU A 19 0.21 18.08 4.83
C LEU A 19 -1.11 18.83 4.57
N LEU A 20 -2.14 18.16 4.06
CA LEU A 20 -3.46 18.76 3.85
C LEU A 20 -4.13 19.15 5.17
N ILE A 21 -4.06 18.28 6.20
CA ILE A 21 -4.56 18.58 7.54
C ILE A 21 -3.81 19.78 8.10
N PHE A 22 -2.48 19.74 8.08
CA PHE A 22 -1.67 20.87 8.53
C PHE A 22 -2.07 22.18 7.85
N SER A 23 -2.20 22.17 6.53
CA SER A 23 -2.58 23.34 5.74
C SER A 23 -3.99 23.86 6.10
N SER A 24 -4.93 22.96 6.36
CA SER A 24 -6.31 23.37 6.72
C SER A 24 -6.39 24.05 8.09
N GLN A 25 -5.46 23.78 9.00
CA GLN A 25 -5.43 24.35 10.33
C GLN A 25 -4.82 25.76 10.41
N MET A 26 -4.12 26.20 9.37
CA MET A 26 -3.38 27.47 9.41
C MET A 26 -4.28 28.69 9.65
N LYS A 27 -5.50 28.68 9.10
CA LYS A 27 -6.49 29.73 9.34
C LYS A 27 -6.76 29.92 10.84
N ASP A 28 -7.15 28.82 11.51
CA ASP A 28 -7.56 28.87 12.92
C ASP A 28 -6.34 28.94 13.88
N PHE A 29 -5.20 28.46 13.46
CA PHE A 29 -3.94 28.54 14.21
C PHE A 29 -3.42 29.97 14.31
N PHE A 30 -3.46 30.72 13.19
CA PHE A 30 -3.03 32.12 13.14
C PHE A 30 -4.17 33.11 13.40
N GLY A 31 -5.42 32.64 13.41
CA GLY A 31 -6.59 33.52 13.54
C GLY A 31 -6.75 34.46 12.35
N LEU A 32 -6.60 33.92 11.12
CA LEU A 32 -6.74 34.70 9.90
C LEU A 32 -8.21 35.09 9.64
N PRO A 33 -8.50 36.35 9.24
CA PRO A 33 -9.88 36.82 9.04
C PRO A 33 -10.47 36.37 7.71
N LEU A 34 -10.38 35.07 7.43
CA LEU A 34 -10.95 34.46 6.21
C LEU A 34 -12.32 33.86 6.52
N VAL A 35 -13.35 34.24 5.79
CA VAL A 35 -14.68 33.63 5.91
C VAL A 35 -14.65 32.24 5.32
N ASP A 36 -14.23 32.11 4.06
CA ASP A 36 -14.07 30.85 3.37
C ASP A 36 -12.63 30.65 2.91
N THR A 37 -12.18 29.40 2.95
CA THR A 37 -10.86 29.01 2.43
C THR A 37 -11.03 28.21 1.15
N PRO A 38 -10.29 28.52 0.07
CA PRO A 38 -10.32 27.73 -1.16
C PRO A 38 -10.06 26.24 -0.89
N PRO A 39 -10.72 25.33 -1.59
CA PRO A 39 -10.50 23.89 -1.42
C PRO A 39 -9.12 23.45 -1.93
N GLU A 40 -8.63 24.05 -3.04
CA GLU A 40 -7.36 23.70 -3.65
C GLU A 40 -6.17 24.09 -2.77
N PHE A 41 -5.15 23.26 -2.74
CA PHE A 41 -3.98 23.44 -1.89
C PHE A 41 -3.23 24.76 -2.16
N PHE A 42 -2.93 25.06 -3.41
CA PHE A 42 -2.14 26.25 -3.78
C PHE A 42 -2.93 27.55 -3.58
N ASP A 43 -4.22 27.56 -3.93
CA ASP A 43 -5.09 28.72 -3.75
C ASP A 43 -5.29 29.03 -2.26
N LYS A 44 -5.39 27.98 -1.44
CA LYS A 44 -5.44 28.08 0.02
C LYS A 44 -4.21 28.78 0.59
N TRP A 45 -3.01 28.35 0.18
CA TRP A 45 -1.77 28.99 0.61
C TRP A 45 -1.62 30.40 0.03
N GLY A 46 -2.11 30.67 -1.17
CA GLY A 46 -2.20 32.00 -1.75
C GLY A 46 -3.08 32.93 -0.90
N ALA A 47 -4.25 32.47 -0.48
CA ALA A 47 -5.14 33.22 0.40
C ALA A 47 -4.51 33.48 1.78
N TYR A 48 -3.81 32.51 2.35
CA TYR A 48 -3.08 32.69 3.61
C TYR A 48 -1.96 33.72 3.49
N ALA A 49 -1.18 33.70 2.41
CA ALA A 49 -0.10 34.65 2.19
C ALA A 49 -0.61 36.11 2.04
N GLN A 50 -1.74 36.28 1.35
CA GLN A 50 -2.37 37.58 1.18
C GLN A 50 -2.88 38.17 2.51
N ASN A 51 -3.34 37.35 3.45
CA ASN A 51 -3.88 37.76 4.74
C ASN A 51 -2.91 37.52 5.91
N ALA A 52 -1.64 37.23 5.63
CA ALA A 52 -0.66 36.87 6.67
C ALA A 52 -0.37 38.01 7.64
N MET A 53 -0.55 39.27 7.25
CA MET A 53 -0.33 40.46 8.11
C MET A 53 -1.51 40.70 9.07
N ASP A 54 -2.69 40.15 8.78
CA ASP A 54 -3.92 40.36 9.55
C ASP A 54 -4.13 39.25 10.59
N PHE A 55 -3.08 38.53 11.00
CA PHE A 55 -3.18 37.49 11.99
C PHE A 55 -3.56 38.00 13.38
N SER A 56 -4.29 37.23 14.16
CA SER A 56 -4.63 37.57 15.54
C SER A 56 -3.53 37.13 16.53
N PRO A 57 -2.82 38.03 17.17
CA PRO A 57 -1.78 37.68 18.15
C PRO A 57 -2.33 36.88 19.35
N ALA A 58 -3.57 37.15 19.76
CA ALA A 58 -4.22 36.41 20.85
C ALA A 58 -4.50 34.96 20.45
N THR A 59 -5.09 34.73 19.26
CA THR A 59 -5.36 33.41 18.72
C THR A 59 -4.08 32.61 18.52
N PHE A 60 -3.07 33.21 17.90
CA PHE A 60 -1.75 32.61 17.74
C PHE A 60 -1.10 32.25 19.07
N GLY A 61 -1.18 33.14 20.07
CA GLY A 61 -0.67 32.91 21.42
C GLY A 61 -1.34 31.69 22.09
N VAL A 62 -2.66 31.53 21.94
CA VAL A 62 -3.41 30.34 22.43
C VAL A 62 -2.98 29.08 21.70
N ALA A 63 -2.81 29.12 20.38
CA ALA A 63 -2.36 27.97 19.60
C ALA A 63 -0.94 27.52 20.02
N VAL A 64 0.00 28.46 20.15
CA VAL A 64 1.37 28.19 20.61
C VAL A 64 1.38 27.65 22.05
N PHE A 65 0.60 28.26 22.95
CA PHE A 65 0.46 27.76 24.32
C PHE A 65 -0.03 26.32 24.32
N THR A 66 -1.07 26.00 23.53
CA THR A 66 -1.60 24.63 23.40
C THR A 66 -0.54 23.65 22.93
N LEU A 67 0.24 24.00 21.87
CA LEU A 67 1.34 23.16 21.40
C LEU A 67 2.40 22.93 22.47
N LEU A 68 2.80 23.97 23.21
CA LEU A 68 3.78 23.85 24.28
C LEU A 68 3.29 22.93 25.39
N VAL A 69 2.01 23.06 25.78
CA VAL A 69 1.40 22.14 26.77
C VAL A 69 1.43 20.71 26.27
N ILE A 70 1.05 20.45 25.00
CA ILE A 70 1.09 19.10 24.42
C ILE A 70 2.51 18.54 24.51
N LEU A 71 3.52 19.28 24.08
CA LEU A 71 4.92 18.84 24.06
C LEU A 71 5.44 18.57 25.49
N ILE A 72 5.13 19.46 26.45
CA ILE A 72 5.55 19.31 27.83
C ILE A 72 4.89 18.08 28.49
N VAL A 73 3.58 17.94 28.35
CA VAL A 73 2.84 16.82 28.93
C VAL A 73 3.30 15.50 28.31
N ARG A 74 3.44 15.45 26.99
CA ARG A 74 3.92 14.26 26.28
C ARG A 74 5.32 13.82 26.75
N HIS A 75 6.20 14.81 27.04
CA HIS A 75 7.56 14.51 27.51
C HIS A 75 7.63 14.18 29.01
N LYS A 76 6.91 14.93 29.85
CA LYS A 76 7.00 14.82 31.33
C LYS A 76 6.08 13.74 31.90
N ILE A 77 4.89 13.57 31.35
CA ILE A 77 3.84 12.72 31.91
C ILE A 77 3.19 11.89 30.78
N PRO A 78 3.90 10.92 30.20
CA PRO A 78 3.42 10.20 29.00
C PRO A 78 2.15 9.34 29.25
N LYS A 79 1.78 9.11 30.51
CA LYS A 79 0.55 8.40 30.89
C LYS A 79 -0.71 9.24 30.76
N VAL A 80 -0.59 10.58 30.69
CA VAL A 80 -1.73 11.49 30.63
C VAL A 80 -1.96 11.88 29.16
N PRO A 81 -3.23 11.89 28.67
CA PRO A 81 -3.52 12.28 27.30
C PRO A 81 -3.27 13.77 27.06
N ALA A 82 -2.09 14.09 26.56
CA ALA A 82 -1.62 15.45 26.36
C ALA A 82 -2.61 16.37 25.62
N PRO A 83 -3.29 15.96 24.52
CA PRO A 83 -4.27 16.81 23.85
C PRO A 83 -5.43 17.25 24.75
N VAL A 84 -5.94 16.36 25.60
CA VAL A 84 -7.08 16.66 26.50
C VAL A 84 -6.66 17.71 27.52
N VAL A 85 -5.48 17.54 28.14
CA VAL A 85 -4.95 18.52 29.10
C VAL A 85 -4.72 19.88 28.45
N ALA A 86 -4.17 19.87 27.22
CA ALA A 86 -3.89 21.10 26.50
C ALA A 86 -5.17 21.86 26.13
N VAL A 87 -6.18 21.17 25.60
CA VAL A 87 -7.48 21.78 25.30
C VAL A 87 -8.13 22.34 26.56
N PHE A 88 -8.15 21.58 27.67
CA PHE A 88 -8.70 22.05 28.93
C PHE A 88 -8.00 23.29 29.46
N LEU A 89 -6.66 23.29 29.50
CA LEU A 89 -5.89 24.43 29.98
C LEU A 89 -6.04 25.66 29.06
N SER A 90 -6.11 25.47 27.77
CA SER A 90 -6.30 26.55 26.80
C SER A 90 -7.72 27.14 26.90
N THR A 91 -8.72 26.30 27.11
CA THR A 91 -10.10 26.76 27.37
C THR A 91 -10.18 27.56 28.64
N LEU A 92 -9.56 27.07 29.73
CA LEU A 92 -9.51 27.77 31.01
C LEU A 92 -8.77 29.12 30.86
N LEU A 93 -7.66 29.17 30.14
CA LEU A 93 -6.90 30.40 29.87
C LEU A 93 -7.74 31.41 29.12
N VAL A 94 -8.41 31.02 28.03
CA VAL A 94 -9.27 31.90 27.23
C VAL A 94 -10.45 32.42 28.06
N TRP A 95 -11.07 31.55 28.86
CA TRP A 95 -12.17 31.93 29.74
C TRP A 95 -11.73 32.92 30.85
N LEU A 96 -10.59 32.62 31.51
CA LEU A 96 -10.12 33.42 32.64
C LEU A 96 -9.68 34.86 32.23
N PHE A 97 -9.00 34.93 31.07
CA PHE A 97 -8.47 36.22 30.56
C PHE A 97 -9.39 36.90 29.53
N SER A 98 -10.55 36.30 29.23
CA SER A 98 -11.52 36.78 28.21
C SER A 98 -10.81 37.16 26.91
N LEU A 99 -9.93 36.26 26.43
CA LEU A 99 -9.15 36.52 25.22
C LEU A 99 -10.06 36.54 23.97
N PRO A 100 -9.83 37.52 23.07
CA PRO A 100 -10.63 37.64 21.85
C PRO A 100 -10.24 36.59 20.81
N THR A 101 -10.67 35.35 21.02
CA THR A 101 -10.43 34.21 20.14
C THR A 101 -11.74 33.53 19.80
N ASP A 102 -11.83 33.01 18.58
CA ASP A 102 -12.99 32.22 18.17
C ASP A 102 -13.08 30.91 18.96
N THR A 103 -14.29 30.62 19.44
CA THR A 103 -14.61 29.35 20.09
C THR A 103 -15.59 28.56 19.25
N ILE A 104 -15.82 27.28 19.62
CA ILE A 104 -16.83 26.45 18.96
C ILE A 104 -18.19 27.16 19.01
N GLY A 105 -18.60 27.66 20.18
CA GLY A 105 -19.87 28.36 20.35
C GLY A 105 -19.96 29.65 19.54
N SER A 106 -18.89 30.46 19.43
CA SER A 106 -18.93 31.70 18.64
C SER A 106 -19.07 31.44 17.15
N ARG A 107 -18.54 30.34 16.62
CA ARG A 107 -18.56 30.02 15.18
C ARG A 107 -19.77 29.18 14.77
N PHE A 108 -20.16 28.19 15.56
CA PHE A 108 -21.18 27.22 15.20
C PHE A 108 -22.51 27.40 15.96
N GLY A 109 -22.54 28.32 16.95
CA GLY A 109 -23.70 28.48 17.83
C GLY A 109 -23.84 27.33 18.83
N THR A 110 -25.06 27.17 19.36
CA THR A 110 -25.38 26.10 20.28
C THR A 110 -25.44 24.75 19.57
N LEU A 111 -24.67 23.78 20.05
CA LEU A 111 -24.66 22.44 19.50
C LEU A 111 -25.89 21.65 19.93
N PRO A 112 -26.49 20.84 19.05
CA PRO A 112 -27.65 20.02 19.40
C PRO A 112 -27.23 18.96 20.43
N THR A 113 -27.88 19.00 21.61
CA THR A 113 -27.71 18.01 22.67
C THR A 113 -28.74 16.90 22.51
N GLY A 114 -28.34 15.66 22.76
CA GLY A 114 -29.23 14.52 22.74
C GLY A 114 -28.66 13.36 21.91
N PHE A 115 -29.33 12.22 22.02
CA PHE A 115 -29.00 11.06 21.20
C PHE A 115 -29.49 11.29 19.77
N PRO A 116 -28.72 10.95 18.72
CA PRO A 116 -29.16 11.12 17.34
C PRO A 116 -30.43 10.32 17.05
N ASP A 117 -31.35 10.94 16.34
CA ASP A 117 -32.59 10.29 15.94
C ASP A 117 -32.34 9.20 14.89
N PHE A 118 -33.08 8.10 15.04
CA PHE A 118 -33.09 7.05 14.04
C PHE A 118 -33.76 7.53 12.77
N THR A 119 -33.00 7.56 11.67
CA THR A 119 -33.51 8.01 10.36
C THR A 119 -33.22 6.95 9.30
N LEU A 120 -34.22 6.69 8.47
CA LEU A 120 -34.03 5.83 7.30
C LEU A 120 -33.46 6.64 6.14
N PRO A 121 -32.45 6.13 5.43
CA PRO A 121 -31.92 6.78 4.25
C PRO A 121 -33.04 7.01 3.22
N TYR A 122 -33.22 8.24 2.73
CA TYR A 122 -34.20 8.61 1.74
C TYR A 122 -33.57 9.04 0.41
N GLY A 123 -34.34 9.02 -0.66
CA GLY A 123 -33.89 9.46 -1.98
C GLY A 123 -32.85 8.51 -2.62
N ILE A 124 -32.92 7.22 -2.30
CA ILE A 124 -32.10 6.20 -2.93
C ILE A 124 -32.66 5.90 -4.32
N THR A 125 -32.02 6.46 -5.35
CA THR A 125 -32.31 6.18 -6.76
C THR A 125 -31.13 5.50 -7.41
N PHE A 126 -31.36 4.76 -8.48
CA PHE A 126 -30.28 4.10 -9.21
C PHE A 126 -29.25 5.11 -9.76
N GLU A 127 -29.73 6.27 -10.20
CA GLU A 127 -28.88 7.36 -10.68
C GLU A 127 -27.95 7.87 -9.58
N ARG A 128 -28.46 8.10 -8.38
CA ARG A 128 -27.69 8.54 -7.21
C ARG A 128 -26.68 7.49 -6.76
N ILE A 129 -27.04 6.20 -6.81
CA ILE A 129 -26.10 5.11 -6.53
C ILE A 129 -24.95 5.12 -7.54
N ARG A 130 -25.25 5.29 -8.83
CA ARG A 130 -24.24 5.34 -9.89
C ARG A 130 -23.29 6.53 -9.73
N GLU A 131 -23.81 7.67 -9.36
CA GLU A 131 -23.04 8.91 -9.13
C GLU A 131 -22.08 8.75 -7.94
N LEU A 132 -22.57 8.23 -6.82
CA LEU A 132 -21.80 8.11 -5.57
C LEU A 132 -20.92 6.85 -5.49
N PHE A 133 -21.07 5.90 -6.41
CA PHE A 133 -20.36 4.62 -6.36
C PHE A 133 -18.83 4.75 -6.38
N PRO A 134 -18.20 5.62 -7.22
CA PRO A 134 -16.75 5.81 -7.21
C PRO A 134 -16.22 6.30 -5.86
N ASP A 135 -16.90 7.28 -5.26
CA ASP A 135 -16.53 7.84 -3.96
C ASP A 135 -16.72 6.81 -2.84
N ALA A 136 -17.84 6.08 -2.86
CA ALA A 136 -18.12 5.02 -1.90
C ALA A 136 -17.08 3.90 -1.99
N LEU A 137 -16.65 3.50 -3.20
CA LEU A 137 -15.62 2.50 -3.41
C LEU A 137 -14.27 2.98 -2.86
N THR A 138 -13.93 4.23 -3.10
CA THR A 138 -12.70 4.85 -2.59
C THR A 138 -12.68 4.88 -1.08
N ILE A 139 -13.76 5.36 -0.45
CA ILE A 139 -13.90 5.40 1.01
C ILE A 139 -13.79 3.99 1.58
N ALA A 140 -14.45 3.00 0.96
CA ALA A 140 -14.39 1.60 1.41
C ALA A 140 -12.98 1.02 1.34
N LEU A 141 -12.23 1.29 0.26
CA LEU A 141 -10.85 0.84 0.11
C LEU A 141 -9.93 1.49 1.14
N LEU A 142 -10.04 2.83 1.29
CA LEU A 142 -9.23 3.56 2.26
C LEU A 142 -9.52 3.15 3.69
N ALA A 143 -10.79 3.09 4.05
CA ALA A 143 -11.21 2.67 5.38
C ALA A 143 -10.74 1.24 5.70
N GLY A 144 -10.85 0.32 4.72
CA GLY A 144 -10.34 -1.04 4.86
C GLY A 144 -8.83 -1.11 5.06
N ILE A 145 -8.06 -0.32 4.29
CA ILE A 145 -6.59 -0.26 4.41
C ILE A 145 -6.21 0.28 5.80
N GLU A 146 -6.78 1.39 6.20
CA GLU A 146 -6.43 2.07 7.45
C GLU A 146 -6.78 1.21 8.67
N SER A 147 -7.96 0.57 8.67
CA SER A 147 -8.36 -0.34 9.73
C SER A 147 -7.41 -1.54 9.84
N LEU A 148 -7.06 -2.19 8.72
CA LEU A 148 -6.14 -3.32 8.74
C LEU A 148 -4.72 -2.91 9.12
N LEU A 149 -4.25 -1.72 8.74
CA LEU A 149 -2.96 -1.20 9.22
C LEU A 149 -3.00 -0.95 10.73
N ALA A 150 -4.09 -0.41 11.26
CA ALA A 150 -4.27 -0.25 12.71
C ALA A 150 -4.23 -1.59 13.45
N CYS A 151 -4.84 -2.64 12.87
CA CYS A 151 -4.77 -4.00 13.40
C CYS A 151 -3.33 -4.56 13.38
N VAL A 152 -2.61 -4.40 12.27
CA VAL A 152 -1.20 -4.86 12.17
C VAL A 152 -0.31 -4.19 13.22
N VAL A 153 -0.50 -2.89 13.45
CA VAL A 153 0.21 -2.16 14.50
C VAL A 153 -0.16 -2.69 15.87
N ALA A 154 -1.45 -2.93 16.14
CA ALA A 154 -1.89 -3.53 17.39
C ALA A 154 -1.27 -4.92 17.60
N ASP A 155 -1.31 -5.79 16.59
CA ASP A 155 -0.70 -7.13 16.63
C ASP A 155 0.78 -7.07 17.00
N SER A 156 1.52 -6.14 16.37
CA SER A 156 2.96 -5.96 16.66
C SER A 156 3.25 -5.53 18.09
N MET A 157 2.29 -4.87 18.75
CA MET A 157 2.42 -4.39 20.14
C MET A 157 1.94 -5.40 21.16
N THR A 158 0.93 -6.22 20.83
CA THR A 158 0.32 -7.19 21.76
C THR A 158 0.89 -8.60 21.60
N GLY A 159 1.44 -8.93 20.43
CA GLY A 159 1.85 -10.29 20.06
C GLY A 159 0.69 -11.19 19.58
N ASP A 160 -0.52 -10.65 19.52
CA ASP A 160 -1.70 -11.35 19.01
C ASP A 160 -1.77 -11.31 17.46
N ARG A 161 -2.77 -11.97 16.91
CA ARG A 161 -3.08 -11.93 15.46
C ARG A 161 -4.56 -11.65 15.24
N HIS A 162 -4.85 -10.59 14.49
CA HIS A 162 -6.21 -10.24 14.11
C HIS A 162 -6.74 -11.10 12.97
N ASN A 163 -8.06 -11.18 12.85
CA ASN A 163 -8.73 -11.74 11.69
C ASN A 163 -9.17 -10.63 10.73
N SER A 164 -8.40 -10.43 9.65
CA SER A 164 -8.61 -9.34 8.69
C SER A 164 -10.02 -9.35 8.05
N ASN A 165 -10.61 -10.54 7.81
CA ASN A 165 -11.94 -10.63 7.22
C ASN A 165 -13.02 -10.18 8.23
N MET A 166 -12.89 -10.60 9.48
CA MET A 166 -13.83 -10.19 10.53
C MET A 166 -13.73 -8.70 10.82
N GLU A 167 -12.54 -8.14 10.78
CA GLU A 167 -12.33 -6.68 10.94
C GLU A 167 -13.08 -5.90 9.87
N LEU A 168 -12.92 -6.25 8.60
CA LEU A 168 -13.61 -5.58 7.49
C LEU A 168 -15.14 -5.74 7.56
N ILE A 169 -15.62 -6.93 7.96
CA ILE A 169 -17.05 -7.17 8.15
C ILE A 169 -17.60 -6.31 9.29
N SER A 170 -16.89 -6.27 10.42
CA SER A 170 -17.28 -5.48 11.59
C SER A 170 -17.34 -4.00 11.26
N GLN A 171 -16.35 -3.50 10.54
CA GLN A 171 -16.31 -2.11 10.08
C GLN A 171 -17.44 -1.79 9.12
N GLY A 172 -17.75 -2.68 8.18
CA GLY A 172 -18.88 -2.52 7.27
C GLY A 172 -20.22 -2.45 8.02
N ILE A 173 -20.45 -3.35 8.97
CA ILE A 173 -21.66 -3.35 9.81
C ILE A 173 -21.74 -2.07 10.64
N GLY A 174 -20.64 -1.64 11.24
CA GLY A 174 -20.59 -0.40 12.02
C GLY A 174 -20.91 0.83 11.19
N ASN A 175 -20.37 0.93 9.97
CA ASN A 175 -20.65 2.03 9.05
C ASN A 175 -22.11 2.04 8.56
N VAL A 176 -22.69 0.88 8.25
CA VAL A 176 -24.12 0.78 7.92
C VAL A 176 -24.98 1.22 9.10
N ALA A 177 -24.67 0.77 10.32
CA ALA A 177 -25.38 1.19 11.52
C ALA A 177 -25.27 2.71 11.76
N SER A 178 -24.09 3.30 11.52
CA SER A 178 -23.85 4.75 11.68
C SER A 178 -24.80 5.59 10.81
N VAL A 179 -25.05 5.18 9.57
CA VAL A 179 -25.94 5.90 8.63
C VAL A 179 -27.37 6.03 9.16
N PHE A 180 -27.88 5.01 9.86
CA PHE A 180 -29.23 5.06 10.44
C PHE A 180 -29.37 6.07 11.58
N PHE A 181 -28.27 6.56 12.13
CA PHE A 181 -28.23 7.61 13.15
C PHE A 181 -27.65 8.93 12.61
N GLY A 182 -27.69 9.14 11.29
CA GLY A 182 -27.19 10.35 10.66
C GLY A 182 -25.67 10.50 10.67
N GLY A 183 -24.94 9.41 10.96
CA GLY A 183 -23.49 9.38 10.92
C GLY A 183 -22.93 9.21 9.50
N PHE A 184 -21.63 9.33 9.39
CA PHE A 184 -20.88 9.13 8.15
C PHE A 184 -19.89 7.96 8.29
N ALA A 185 -19.28 7.56 7.18
CA ALA A 185 -18.33 6.46 7.17
C ALA A 185 -17.08 6.78 8.04
N ALA A 186 -16.69 5.82 8.86
CA ALA A 186 -15.56 5.92 9.78
C ALA A 186 -14.66 4.69 9.67
N THR A 187 -13.43 4.80 10.16
CA THR A 187 -12.44 3.72 10.16
C THR A 187 -11.64 3.69 11.45
N GLY A 188 -10.88 2.61 11.67
CA GLY A 188 -9.92 2.49 12.75
C GLY A 188 -8.78 3.50 12.58
N ALA A 189 -8.33 4.12 13.68
CA ALA A 189 -7.23 5.07 13.66
C ALA A 189 -5.99 4.47 14.33
N ILE A 190 -4.88 4.37 13.60
CA ILE A 190 -3.62 3.76 14.05
C ILE A 190 -3.13 4.39 15.36
N ALA A 191 -3.07 5.73 15.42
CA ALA A 191 -2.58 6.44 16.60
C ALA A 191 -3.46 6.21 17.85
N ARG A 192 -4.79 6.17 17.68
CA ARG A 192 -5.74 5.88 18.78
C ARG A 192 -5.61 4.45 19.24
N THR A 193 -5.52 3.50 18.32
CA THR A 193 -5.33 2.07 18.61
C THR A 193 -4.04 1.85 19.38
N ALA A 194 -2.92 2.38 18.89
CA ALA A 194 -1.64 2.29 19.58
C ALA A 194 -1.66 2.93 20.98
N THR A 195 -2.33 4.07 21.14
CA THR A 195 -2.48 4.74 22.44
C THR A 195 -3.31 3.89 23.41
N ASN A 196 -4.40 3.30 22.93
CA ASN A 196 -5.25 2.43 23.73
C ASN A 196 -4.50 1.17 24.22
N VAL A 197 -3.75 0.53 23.33
CA VAL A 197 -2.89 -0.63 23.69
C VAL A 197 -1.81 -0.23 24.69
N ARG A 198 -1.14 0.91 24.52
CA ARG A 198 -0.14 1.43 25.47
C ARG A 198 -0.76 1.74 26.84
N ALA A 199 -2.02 2.15 26.88
CA ALA A 199 -2.76 2.38 28.11
C ALA A 199 -3.20 1.10 28.81
N GLY A 200 -2.96 -0.08 28.23
CA GLY A 200 -3.25 -1.38 28.82
C GLY A 200 -4.55 -2.01 28.34
N ALA A 201 -5.06 -1.63 27.18
CA ALA A 201 -6.21 -2.28 26.59
C ALA A 201 -5.85 -3.69 26.08
N HIS A 202 -6.65 -4.69 26.49
CA HIS A 202 -6.47 -6.10 26.11
C HIS A 202 -7.69 -6.68 25.37
N SER A 203 -8.77 -5.90 25.21
CA SER A 203 -10.00 -6.41 24.59
C SER A 203 -10.83 -5.30 23.97
N SER A 204 -11.78 -5.69 23.13
CA SER A 204 -12.77 -4.80 22.49
C SER A 204 -13.65 -4.04 23.51
N ILE A 205 -13.70 -4.48 24.79
CA ILE A 205 -14.42 -3.79 25.87
C ILE A 205 -13.90 -2.36 26.03
N SER A 206 -12.60 -2.13 25.87
CA SER A 206 -12.02 -0.78 25.91
C SER A 206 -12.66 0.17 24.88
N ALA A 207 -12.90 -0.30 23.65
CA ALA A 207 -13.56 0.48 22.61
C ALA A 207 -15.04 0.73 22.93
N ILE A 208 -15.73 -0.24 23.50
CA ILE A 208 -17.13 -0.10 23.93
C ILE A 208 -17.23 0.95 25.04
N VAL A 209 -16.37 0.89 26.06
CA VAL A 209 -16.34 1.88 27.15
C VAL A 209 -16.03 3.28 26.59
N HIS A 210 -15.10 3.40 25.66
CA HIS A 210 -14.81 4.66 24.97
C HIS A 210 -16.05 5.23 24.26
N SER A 211 -16.77 4.40 23.51
CA SER A 211 -17.97 4.82 22.82
C SER A 211 -19.10 5.25 23.78
N LEU A 212 -19.32 4.50 24.85
CA LEU A 212 -20.27 4.86 25.90
C LEU A 212 -19.89 6.18 26.58
N PHE A 213 -18.61 6.38 26.87
CA PHE A 213 -18.12 7.65 27.43
C PHE A 213 -18.41 8.83 26.49
N LEU A 214 -18.21 8.66 25.19
CA LEU A 214 -18.54 9.70 24.20
C LEU A 214 -20.04 10.01 24.18
N VAL A 215 -20.93 9.02 24.31
CA VAL A 215 -22.37 9.24 24.43
C VAL A 215 -22.67 10.11 25.67
N VAL A 216 -22.05 9.81 26.80
CA VAL A 216 -22.18 10.63 28.04
C VAL A 216 -21.74 12.07 27.80
N VAL A 217 -20.59 12.26 27.10
CA VAL A 217 -20.09 13.60 26.76
C VAL A 217 -21.07 14.36 25.89
N VAL A 218 -21.61 13.72 24.85
CA VAL A 218 -22.57 14.35 23.93
C VAL A 218 -23.89 14.70 24.64
N MET A 219 -24.36 13.87 25.55
CA MET A 219 -25.62 14.12 26.24
C MET A 219 -25.53 15.21 27.33
N TRP A 220 -24.42 15.31 28.03
CA TRP A 220 -24.34 16.16 29.24
C TRP A 220 -23.23 17.21 29.21
N LEU A 221 -22.12 16.94 28.54
CA LEU A 221 -20.94 17.83 28.54
C LEU A 221 -20.81 18.66 27.28
N LEU A 222 -21.66 18.43 26.27
CA LEU A 222 -21.60 19.15 25.00
C LEU A 222 -21.67 20.68 25.15
N PRO A 223 -22.52 21.26 26.06
CA PRO A 223 -22.54 22.70 26.27
C PRO A 223 -21.21 23.27 26.74
N LEU A 224 -20.39 22.49 27.44
CA LEU A 224 -19.05 22.91 27.87
C LEU A 224 -18.08 23.01 26.70
N THR A 225 -18.32 22.29 25.62
CA THR A 225 -17.45 22.30 24.43
C THR A 225 -17.56 23.61 23.67
N GLU A 226 -18.62 24.40 23.83
CA GLU A 226 -18.81 25.70 23.20
C GLU A 226 -17.72 26.72 23.59
N TYR A 227 -17.11 26.55 24.78
CA TYR A 227 -16.03 27.39 25.25
C TYR A 227 -14.63 27.02 24.71
N ILE A 228 -14.53 25.91 23.99
CA ILE A 228 -13.23 25.44 23.46
C ILE A 228 -12.79 26.37 22.33
N PRO A 229 -11.58 26.98 22.42
CA PRO A 229 -11.05 27.84 21.38
C PRO A 229 -10.64 27.01 20.16
N LEU A 230 -10.98 27.48 18.96
CA LEU A 230 -10.64 26.80 17.69
C LEU A 230 -9.11 26.74 17.49
N ALA A 231 -8.40 27.73 17.97
CA ALA A 231 -6.93 27.75 18.00
C ALA A 231 -6.32 26.55 18.74
N ALA A 232 -6.96 26.11 19.84
CA ALA A 232 -6.50 24.95 20.58
C ALA A 232 -6.73 23.65 19.79
N LEU A 233 -7.88 23.53 19.11
CA LEU A 233 -8.16 22.40 18.25
C LEU A 233 -7.22 22.37 17.04
N ALA A 234 -6.95 23.52 16.43
CA ALA A 234 -5.98 23.65 15.35
C ALA A 234 -4.58 23.20 15.78
N ALA A 235 -4.13 23.59 16.96
CA ALA A 235 -2.85 23.17 17.52
C ALA A 235 -2.79 21.63 17.74
N VAL A 236 -3.87 21.02 18.22
CA VAL A 236 -3.98 19.55 18.36
C VAL A 236 -3.87 18.89 16.99
N LEU A 237 -4.59 19.39 15.98
CA LEU A 237 -4.56 18.82 14.63
C LEU A 237 -3.22 19.02 13.92
N VAL A 238 -2.52 20.12 14.18
CA VAL A 238 -1.12 20.31 13.73
C VAL A 238 -0.21 19.24 14.31
N MET A 239 -0.36 18.90 15.58
CA MET A 239 0.41 17.81 16.19
C MET A 239 0.04 16.44 15.64
N VAL A 240 -1.25 16.20 15.37
CA VAL A 240 -1.71 14.97 14.71
C VAL A 240 -1.12 14.86 13.31
N ALA A 241 -1.11 15.93 12.52
CA ALA A 241 -0.50 15.97 11.21
C ALA A 241 1.01 15.66 11.27
N TYR A 242 1.72 16.20 12.25
CA TYR A 242 3.12 15.87 12.49
C TYR A 242 3.32 14.38 12.80
N ASP A 243 2.50 13.81 13.69
CA ASP A 243 2.58 12.40 14.05
C ASP A 243 2.21 11.47 12.87
N MET A 244 1.27 11.90 11.99
CA MET A 244 0.89 11.15 10.79
C MET A 244 1.94 11.20 9.69
N SER A 245 2.75 12.25 9.61
CA SER A 245 3.72 12.43 8.53
C SER A 245 4.84 11.38 8.52
N ASP A 246 5.05 10.67 9.63
CA ASP A 246 6.08 9.62 9.84
C ASP A 246 7.39 9.87 9.05
N LEU A 247 8.02 11.00 9.32
CA LEU A 247 9.24 11.43 8.62
C LEU A 247 10.39 10.40 8.70
N ARG A 248 10.37 9.50 9.70
CA ARG A 248 11.36 8.43 9.81
C ARG A 248 11.17 7.41 8.70
N THR A 249 9.95 6.98 8.50
CA THR A 249 9.59 6.05 7.42
C THR A 249 9.85 6.66 6.05
N VAL A 250 9.47 7.92 5.83
CA VAL A 250 9.77 8.64 4.58
C VAL A 250 11.27 8.65 4.30
N ARG A 251 12.10 8.98 5.31
CA ARG A 251 13.57 8.95 5.17
C ARG A 251 14.10 7.54 4.87
N HIS A 252 13.50 6.51 5.47
CA HIS A 252 13.91 5.13 5.23
C HIS A 252 13.61 4.69 3.79
N ILE A 253 12.44 5.04 3.24
CA ILE A 253 12.08 4.73 1.86
C ILE A 253 13.03 5.38 0.86
N PHE A 254 13.53 6.59 1.13
CA PHE A 254 14.53 7.25 0.28
C PHE A 254 15.87 6.50 0.21
N GLN A 255 16.17 5.63 1.16
CA GLN A 255 17.35 4.76 1.14
C GLN A 255 17.12 3.46 0.36
N GLY A 256 15.87 3.18 0.00
CA GLY A 256 15.45 2.01 -0.77
C GLY A 256 15.57 2.19 -2.29
N PRO A 257 15.02 1.23 -3.06
CA PRO A 257 15.02 1.27 -4.52
C PRO A 257 14.36 2.53 -5.08
N LYS A 258 14.89 3.00 -6.22
CA LYS A 258 14.35 4.20 -6.90
C LYS A 258 12.89 4.07 -7.29
N SER A 259 12.42 2.86 -7.60
CA SER A 259 11.01 2.55 -7.87
C SER A 259 10.12 2.93 -6.70
N ASP A 260 10.53 2.60 -5.48
CA ASP A 260 9.68 2.72 -4.29
C ASP A 260 9.51 4.17 -3.87
N TRP A 261 10.61 4.95 -3.80
CA TRP A 261 10.48 6.36 -3.47
C TRP A 261 9.82 7.19 -4.58
N SER A 262 9.93 6.80 -5.87
CA SER A 262 9.22 7.46 -6.96
C SER A 262 7.70 7.27 -6.84
N VAL A 263 7.25 6.07 -6.50
CA VAL A 263 5.84 5.78 -6.19
C VAL A 263 5.36 6.61 -5.01
N MET A 264 6.15 6.65 -3.92
CA MET A 264 5.82 7.44 -2.73
C MET A 264 5.67 8.93 -3.06
N ILE A 265 6.62 9.53 -3.78
CA ILE A 265 6.58 10.95 -4.17
C ILE A 265 5.38 11.23 -5.08
N LEU A 266 5.14 10.38 -6.09
CA LEU A 266 4.01 10.57 -6.98
C LEU A 266 2.68 10.49 -6.22
N THR A 267 2.50 9.49 -5.36
CA THR A 267 1.29 9.34 -4.55
C THR A 267 1.10 10.54 -3.62
N PHE A 268 2.17 11.01 -2.96
CA PHE A 268 2.16 12.22 -2.16
C PHE A 268 1.72 13.45 -2.97
N ALA A 269 2.35 13.69 -4.12
CA ALA A 269 2.06 14.84 -4.97
C ALA A 269 0.61 14.82 -5.48
N LEU A 270 0.13 13.66 -5.92
CA LEU A 270 -1.26 13.50 -6.37
C LEU A 270 -2.26 13.70 -5.23
N THR A 271 -1.96 13.25 -4.01
CA THR A 271 -2.80 13.48 -2.83
C THR A 271 -2.95 14.96 -2.51
N VAL A 272 -1.87 15.75 -2.68
CA VAL A 272 -1.84 17.17 -2.33
C VAL A 272 -2.46 18.04 -3.43
N ILE A 273 -2.23 17.70 -4.71
CA ILE A 273 -2.59 18.55 -5.86
C ILE A 273 -3.99 18.25 -6.39
N PHE A 274 -4.37 16.98 -6.43
CA PHE A 274 -5.66 16.54 -6.98
C PHE A 274 -6.59 16.11 -5.86
N ASP A 275 -6.83 14.83 -5.78
CA ASP A 275 -7.63 14.25 -4.73
C ASP A 275 -7.10 12.87 -4.30
N LEU A 276 -7.65 12.40 -3.20
CA LEU A 276 -7.34 11.14 -2.56
C LEU A 276 -7.56 9.93 -3.47
N THR A 277 -8.62 9.96 -4.25
CA THR A 277 -9.05 8.87 -5.14
C THR A 277 -8.02 8.65 -6.24
N VAL A 278 -7.70 9.74 -6.95
CA VAL A 278 -6.70 9.74 -8.03
C VAL A 278 -5.34 9.29 -7.50
N ALA A 279 -4.93 9.77 -6.32
CA ALA A 279 -3.65 9.42 -5.73
C ALA A 279 -3.51 7.91 -5.45
N VAL A 280 -4.52 7.30 -4.83
CA VAL A 280 -4.48 5.87 -4.48
C VAL A 280 -4.53 4.99 -5.73
N TYR A 281 -5.46 5.24 -6.65
CA TYR A 281 -5.55 4.45 -7.87
C TYR A 281 -4.28 4.53 -8.71
N THR A 282 -3.77 5.73 -8.94
CA THR A 282 -2.55 5.94 -9.73
C THR A 282 -1.32 5.36 -9.02
N GLY A 283 -1.22 5.54 -7.71
CA GLY A 283 -0.13 4.99 -6.90
C GLY A 283 -0.08 3.46 -6.94
N VAL A 284 -1.22 2.80 -6.76
CA VAL A 284 -1.32 1.33 -6.85
C VAL A 284 -1.03 0.84 -8.26
N MET A 285 -1.57 1.50 -9.28
CA MET A 285 -1.33 1.15 -10.68
C MET A 285 0.16 1.27 -11.04
N LEU A 286 0.79 2.39 -10.70
CA LEU A 286 2.22 2.60 -10.95
C LEU A 286 3.09 1.59 -10.20
N ALA A 287 2.79 1.36 -8.93
CA ALA A 287 3.53 0.38 -8.13
C ALA A 287 3.41 -1.03 -8.69
N SER A 288 2.23 -1.41 -9.19
CA SER A 288 2.01 -2.70 -9.85
C SER A 288 2.82 -2.81 -11.15
N LEU A 289 2.84 -1.76 -11.97
CA LEU A 289 3.63 -1.72 -13.21
C LEU A 289 5.14 -1.82 -12.93
N LEU A 290 5.63 -1.07 -11.95
CA LEU A 290 7.05 -1.11 -11.56
C LEU A 290 7.44 -2.46 -10.94
N PHE A 291 6.53 -3.09 -10.18
CA PHE A 291 6.74 -4.44 -9.68
C PHE A 291 6.83 -5.47 -10.80
N MET A 292 5.91 -5.41 -11.80
CA MET A 292 5.94 -6.29 -12.96
C MET A 292 7.25 -6.10 -13.76
N ARG A 293 7.67 -4.86 -14.00
CA ARG A 293 8.93 -4.57 -14.65
C ARG A 293 10.12 -5.15 -13.88
N ARG A 294 10.20 -4.91 -12.58
CA ARG A 294 11.27 -5.46 -11.73
C ARG A 294 11.29 -6.98 -11.72
N MET A 295 10.10 -7.62 -11.71
CA MET A 295 9.99 -9.07 -11.78
C MET A 295 10.51 -9.62 -13.11
N SER A 296 10.23 -8.92 -14.23
CA SER A 296 10.78 -9.24 -15.54
C SER A 296 12.32 -9.07 -15.60
N GLU A 297 12.85 -8.02 -14.97
CA GLU A 297 14.31 -7.77 -14.91
C GLU A 297 15.05 -8.80 -14.04
N LEU A 298 14.40 -9.36 -13.01
CA LEU A 298 14.98 -10.38 -12.13
C LEU A 298 14.96 -11.80 -12.74
N THR A 299 14.14 -12.04 -13.77
CA THR A 299 14.14 -13.34 -14.45
C THR A 299 15.32 -13.39 -15.41
N GLY A 300 16.30 -14.21 -15.08
CA GLY A 300 17.44 -14.51 -15.92
C GLY A 300 17.10 -15.60 -16.93
N ILE A 301 17.55 -15.45 -18.15
CA ILE A 301 17.59 -16.51 -19.16
C ILE A 301 19.06 -16.74 -19.43
N HIS A 302 19.53 -17.95 -19.22
CA HIS A 302 20.90 -18.34 -19.41
C HIS A 302 20.97 -19.49 -20.41
N THR A 303 21.80 -19.34 -21.43
CA THR A 303 22.14 -20.39 -22.36
C THR A 303 23.55 -20.86 -22.05
N CYS A 304 23.77 -22.16 -21.93
CA CYS A 304 25.13 -22.70 -21.98
C CYS A 304 25.53 -22.85 -23.44
N VAL A 305 26.05 -21.77 -24.01
CA VAL A 305 26.74 -21.72 -25.31
C VAL A 305 28.04 -20.98 -25.08
N SER A 306 29.12 -21.49 -25.67
CA SER A 306 30.48 -20.94 -25.55
C SER A 306 30.56 -19.42 -25.51
N GLY A 307 30.99 -18.86 -24.35
CA GLY A 307 31.44 -17.47 -24.24
C GLY A 307 30.76 -16.53 -23.24
N GLU A 308 29.72 -16.95 -22.50
CA GLU A 308 29.02 -16.07 -21.55
C GLU A 308 29.12 -16.56 -20.07
N GLU A 309 30.33 -16.97 -19.63
CA GLU A 309 30.56 -17.46 -18.27
C GLU A 309 30.32 -16.44 -17.15
N GLU A 310 30.39 -15.13 -17.43
CA GLU A 310 30.31 -14.09 -16.38
C GLU A 310 28.92 -13.88 -15.80
N GLU A 311 27.84 -14.12 -16.56
CA GLU A 311 26.45 -13.91 -16.06
C GLU A 311 25.87 -15.13 -15.32
N ALA A 312 26.25 -16.34 -15.67
CA ALA A 312 25.76 -17.57 -15.03
C ALA A 312 26.23 -17.71 -13.57
N ALA A 313 27.49 -17.34 -13.31
CA ALA A 313 28.10 -17.40 -11.97
C ALA A 313 27.47 -16.40 -10.97
N ALA A 314 26.84 -15.32 -11.45
CA ALA A 314 26.23 -14.31 -10.60
C ALA A 314 24.88 -14.75 -9.98
N HIS A 315 24.28 -15.87 -10.42
CA HIS A 315 22.90 -16.25 -10.05
C HIS A 315 22.79 -17.64 -9.38
N ASP A 316 23.88 -18.22 -8.91
CA ASP A 316 23.88 -19.52 -8.17
C ASP A 316 23.08 -20.65 -8.89
N ILE A 317 23.13 -20.70 -10.22
CA ILE A 317 22.49 -21.77 -10.99
C ILE A 317 23.50 -22.93 -11.07
N PRO A 318 23.16 -24.14 -10.61
CA PRO A 318 24.01 -25.30 -10.80
C PRO A 318 23.92 -25.76 -12.27
N LEU A 319 24.62 -25.05 -13.15
CA LEU A 319 24.83 -25.49 -14.53
C LEU A 319 26.12 -26.29 -14.57
N PRO A 320 26.17 -27.35 -15.39
CA PRO A 320 27.38 -28.13 -15.60
C PRO A 320 28.46 -27.27 -16.31
N ASP A 321 29.73 -27.52 -16.04
CA ASP A 321 30.83 -26.90 -16.76
C ASP A 321 30.71 -27.18 -18.26
N GLU A 322 31.04 -26.22 -19.13
CA GLU A 322 30.92 -26.34 -20.58
C GLU A 322 31.59 -27.63 -21.12
N GLU A 323 32.73 -28.03 -20.51
CA GLU A 323 33.43 -29.26 -20.86
C GLU A 323 32.62 -30.54 -20.66
N THR A 324 31.53 -30.47 -19.87
CA THR A 324 30.66 -31.62 -19.58
C THR A 324 29.41 -31.68 -20.47
N VAL A 325 29.12 -30.62 -21.26
CA VAL A 325 27.98 -30.59 -22.19
C VAL A 325 28.42 -31.15 -23.56
N PRO A 326 27.78 -32.20 -24.08
CA PRO A 326 28.16 -32.78 -25.37
C PRO A 326 27.93 -31.83 -26.54
N ASP A 327 28.85 -31.85 -27.55
CA ASP A 327 28.70 -31.08 -28.78
C ASP A 327 27.36 -31.37 -29.48
N GLY A 328 26.55 -30.33 -29.71
CA GLY A 328 25.23 -30.43 -30.31
C GLY A 328 24.08 -30.49 -29.30
N VAL A 329 24.35 -30.37 -28.01
CA VAL A 329 23.37 -30.16 -26.93
C VAL A 329 23.41 -28.69 -26.49
N GLU A 330 22.27 -28.06 -26.40
CA GLU A 330 22.14 -26.75 -25.77
C GLU A 330 21.23 -26.81 -24.56
N ILE A 331 21.68 -26.19 -23.45
CA ILE A 331 20.90 -26.06 -22.23
C ILE A 331 20.39 -24.65 -22.13
N PHE A 332 19.07 -24.53 -21.98
CA PHE A 332 18.39 -23.28 -21.81
C PHE A 332 17.77 -23.22 -20.42
N ALA A 333 18.39 -22.47 -19.52
CA ALA A 333 17.97 -22.34 -18.14
C ALA A 333 17.12 -21.08 -17.95
N ILE A 334 15.91 -21.22 -17.41
CA ILE A 334 15.05 -20.12 -17.03
C ILE A 334 15.08 -20.00 -15.51
N ASN A 335 15.61 -18.87 -15.03
CA ASN A 335 15.72 -18.57 -13.61
C ASN A 335 14.73 -17.48 -13.22
N GLY A 336 13.59 -17.87 -12.68
CA GLY A 336 12.48 -17.00 -12.29
C GLY A 336 11.17 -17.32 -13.01
N PRO A 337 10.11 -16.57 -12.74
CA PRO A 337 8.82 -16.81 -13.37
C PRO A 337 8.82 -16.42 -14.85
N LEU A 338 8.31 -17.30 -15.70
CA LEU A 338 8.17 -17.06 -17.14
C LEU A 338 6.86 -16.31 -17.42
N PHE A 339 6.92 -14.98 -17.37
CA PHE A 339 5.80 -14.07 -17.63
C PHE A 339 6.02 -13.24 -18.90
N PHE A 340 5.01 -12.46 -19.31
CA PHE A 340 5.00 -11.67 -20.54
C PHE A 340 6.27 -10.84 -20.78
N GLY A 341 6.89 -10.25 -19.74
CA GLY A 341 8.10 -9.45 -19.90
C GLY A 341 9.37 -10.26 -20.18
N VAL A 342 9.32 -11.59 -20.03
CA VAL A 342 10.45 -12.51 -20.26
C VAL A 342 10.26 -13.27 -21.56
N ALA A 343 9.03 -13.46 -22.01
CA ALA A 343 8.71 -14.20 -23.23
C ALA A 343 9.39 -13.62 -24.49
N ASP A 344 9.45 -12.29 -24.60
CA ASP A 344 10.13 -11.60 -25.71
C ASP A 344 11.66 -11.84 -25.68
N ARG A 345 12.25 -11.81 -24.46
CA ARG A 345 13.69 -12.11 -24.29
C ARG A 345 13.98 -13.57 -24.63
N PHE A 346 13.13 -14.48 -24.20
CA PHE A 346 13.21 -15.90 -24.55
C PHE A 346 13.22 -16.08 -26.05
N GLN A 347 12.29 -15.44 -26.77
CA GLN A 347 12.21 -15.52 -28.20
C GLN A 347 13.43 -14.88 -28.90
N SER A 348 13.90 -13.73 -28.43
CA SER A 348 15.09 -13.06 -28.96
C SER A 348 16.35 -13.89 -28.80
N THR A 349 16.51 -14.59 -27.66
CA THR A 349 17.66 -15.46 -27.43
C THR A 349 17.63 -16.69 -28.35
N LEU A 350 16.46 -17.27 -28.59
CA LEU A 350 16.28 -18.35 -29.54
C LEU A 350 16.55 -17.91 -30.99
N ASP A 351 16.11 -16.71 -31.36
CA ASP A 351 16.32 -16.17 -32.71
C ASP A 351 17.80 -15.78 -32.97
N ALA A 352 18.59 -15.57 -31.91
CA ALA A 352 20.01 -15.26 -32.00
C ALA A 352 20.92 -16.52 -32.21
N MET A 353 20.37 -17.71 -32.06
CA MET A 353 21.11 -18.96 -32.29
C MET A 353 21.45 -19.15 -33.78
N GLU A 354 22.73 -19.12 -34.11
CA GLU A 354 23.20 -19.27 -35.50
C GLU A 354 23.03 -20.69 -36.04
N THR A 355 23.16 -21.71 -35.21
CA THR A 355 23.03 -23.13 -35.57
C THR A 355 22.07 -23.83 -34.61
N PRO A 356 21.00 -24.48 -35.14
CA PRO A 356 20.07 -25.18 -34.27
C PRO A 356 20.74 -26.44 -33.67
N PRO A 357 20.60 -26.64 -32.35
CA PRO A 357 21.15 -27.82 -31.69
C PRO A 357 20.39 -29.09 -32.08
N LYS A 358 21.03 -30.23 -31.98
CA LYS A 358 20.37 -31.53 -32.15
C LYS A 358 19.46 -31.88 -30.98
N VAL A 359 19.93 -31.53 -29.77
CA VAL A 359 19.16 -31.71 -28.53
C VAL A 359 19.10 -30.37 -27.79
N PHE A 360 17.90 -29.98 -27.41
CA PHE A 360 17.63 -28.77 -26.65
C PHE A 360 17.08 -29.15 -25.27
N ILE A 361 17.79 -28.79 -24.21
CA ILE A 361 17.36 -29.07 -22.84
C ILE A 361 16.77 -27.81 -22.22
N MET A 362 15.47 -27.78 -21.95
CA MET A 362 14.80 -26.72 -21.20
C MET A 362 14.90 -26.98 -19.71
N TYR A 363 15.76 -26.25 -19.02
CA TYR A 363 16.00 -26.41 -17.58
C TYR A 363 15.16 -25.43 -16.77
N LEU A 364 14.14 -25.93 -16.06
CA LEU A 364 13.11 -25.16 -15.35
C LEU A 364 13.18 -25.30 -13.82
N HIS A 365 14.38 -25.60 -13.28
CA HIS A 365 14.58 -25.84 -11.85
C HIS A 365 14.14 -24.64 -10.98
N ASN A 366 14.41 -23.42 -11.42
CA ASN A 366 14.08 -22.19 -10.71
C ASN A 366 12.88 -21.45 -11.33
N THR A 367 12.01 -22.14 -12.06
CA THR A 367 10.82 -21.55 -12.70
C THR A 367 9.56 -21.88 -11.88
N PRO A 368 9.18 -21.02 -10.91
CA PRO A 368 8.07 -21.31 -10.00
C PRO A 368 6.69 -21.15 -10.65
N ALA A 369 6.58 -20.35 -11.71
CA ALA A 369 5.32 -20.08 -12.39
C ALA A 369 5.51 -19.73 -13.87
N ILE A 370 4.52 -20.09 -14.69
CA ILE A 370 4.46 -19.76 -16.10
C ILE A 370 3.06 -19.22 -16.40
N ASP A 371 2.97 -18.06 -17.06
CA ASP A 371 1.71 -17.48 -17.52
C ASP A 371 1.36 -17.90 -18.96
N MET A 372 0.21 -17.46 -19.48
CA MET A 372 -0.22 -17.80 -20.84
C MET A 372 0.69 -17.22 -21.93
N THR A 373 1.37 -16.11 -21.66
CA THR A 373 2.33 -15.51 -22.61
C THR A 373 3.61 -16.33 -22.67
N GLY A 374 4.10 -16.80 -21.52
CA GLY A 374 5.21 -17.74 -21.45
C GLY A 374 4.89 -19.08 -22.12
N ILE A 375 3.67 -19.58 -21.95
CA ILE A 375 3.19 -20.78 -22.63
C ILE A 375 3.20 -20.58 -24.14
N HIS A 376 2.63 -19.49 -24.63
CA HIS A 376 2.60 -19.18 -26.05
C HIS A 376 4.00 -19.08 -26.68
N ALA A 377 4.96 -18.49 -25.94
CA ALA A 377 6.34 -18.47 -26.37
C ALA A 377 6.96 -19.87 -26.48
N LEU A 378 6.66 -20.76 -25.51
CA LEU A 378 7.09 -22.15 -25.55
C LEU A 378 6.43 -22.92 -26.71
N GLU A 379 5.14 -22.72 -26.97
CA GLU A 379 4.42 -23.33 -28.10
C GLU A 379 5.04 -22.88 -29.42
N ALA A 380 5.25 -21.57 -29.61
CA ALA A 380 5.88 -21.02 -30.81
C ALA A 380 7.29 -21.57 -31.03
N PHE A 381 8.06 -21.80 -29.95
CA PHE A 381 9.35 -22.48 -30.03
C PHE A 381 9.22 -23.93 -30.49
N LEU A 382 8.31 -24.69 -29.89
CA LEU A 382 8.09 -26.10 -30.25
C LEU A 382 7.60 -26.27 -31.68
N GLU A 383 6.83 -25.32 -32.21
CA GLU A 383 6.35 -25.32 -33.61
C GLU A 383 7.46 -24.95 -34.60
N ARG A 384 8.34 -23.99 -34.24
CA ARG A 384 9.43 -23.51 -35.10
C ARG A 384 10.68 -24.38 -35.08
N ARG A 385 10.77 -25.34 -34.14
CA ARG A 385 11.93 -26.25 -34.07
C ARG A 385 12.15 -26.94 -35.41
N GLN A 386 13.40 -27.04 -35.82
CA GLN A 386 13.73 -27.74 -37.05
C GLN A 386 13.44 -29.23 -36.95
N GLU A 387 13.10 -29.87 -38.09
CA GLU A 387 12.98 -31.33 -38.17
C GLU A 387 14.30 -31.95 -37.74
N GLY A 388 14.26 -32.78 -36.68
CA GLY A 388 15.46 -33.44 -36.12
C GLY A 388 15.91 -32.92 -34.76
N CYS A 389 15.52 -31.73 -34.32
CA CYS A 389 15.83 -31.19 -32.98
C CYS A 389 14.94 -31.86 -31.91
N ARG A 390 15.55 -32.55 -30.96
CA ARG A 390 14.86 -33.14 -29.79
C ARG A 390 14.83 -32.15 -28.65
N VAL A 391 13.65 -31.94 -28.04
CA VAL A 391 13.45 -31.09 -26.90
C VAL A 391 13.21 -31.92 -25.65
N LEU A 392 14.05 -31.73 -24.62
CA LEU A 392 13.95 -32.38 -23.32
C LEU A 392 13.61 -31.32 -22.27
N PHE A 393 12.75 -31.66 -21.30
CA PHE A 393 12.49 -30.82 -20.13
C PHE A 393 13.18 -31.42 -18.91
N ALA A 394 13.93 -30.58 -18.16
CA ALA A 394 14.64 -30.97 -16.96
C ALA A 394 14.18 -30.17 -15.74
N ALA A 395 14.02 -30.88 -14.62
CA ALA A 395 13.73 -30.33 -13.29
C ALA A 395 12.53 -29.37 -13.23
N VAL A 396 11.44 -29.68 -13.92
CA VAL A 396 10.25 -28.84 -13.95
C VAL A 396 9.58 -28.82 -12.57
N GLN A 397 9.50 -27.64 -11.94
CA GLN A 397 8.84 -27.47 -10.65
C GLN A 397 7.34 -27.74 -10.70
N GLU A 398 6.77 -28.27 -9.60
CA GLU A 398 5.38 -28.71 -9.54
C GLU A 398 4.34 -27.67 -9.96
N PRO A 399 4.42 -26.35 -9.56
CA PRO A 399 3.46 -25.35 -10.03
C PRO A 399 3.52 -25.12 -11.54
N ALA A 400 4.72 -25.01 -12.11
CA ALA A 400 4.92 -24.87 -13.55
C ALA A 400 4.49 -26.12 -14.31
N ARG A 401 4.80 -27.33 -13.79
CA ARG A 401 4.42 -28.62 -14.36
C ARG A 401 2.92 -28.78 -14.51
N ARG A 402 2.13 -28.41 -13.48
CA ARG A 402 0.66 -28.43 -13.54
C ARG A 402 0.12 -27.54 -14.66
N THR A 403 0.71 -26.39 -14.84
CA THR A 403 0.29 -25.46 -15.90
C THR A 403 0.62 -26.02 -17.28
N LEU A 404 1.85 -26.46 -17.50
CA LEU A 404 2.30 -27.10 -18.75
C LEU A 404 1.49 -28.35 -19.10
N GLN A 405 1.14 -29.18 -18.10
CA GLN A 405 0.31 -30.38 -18.28
C GLN A 405 -1.11 -29.99 -18.69
N ARG A 406 -1.72 -29.03 -18.05
CA ARG A 406 -3.08 -28.56 -18.33
C ARG A 406 -3.23 -28.04 -19.75
N VAL A 407 -2.24 -27.34 -20.26
CA VAL A 407 -2.24 -26.76 -21.61
C VAL A 407 -1.84 -27.80 -22.68
N GLY A 408 -1.22 -28.89 -22.27
CA GLY A 408 -0.88 -29.97 -23.19
C GLY A 408 0.56 -29.94 -23.72
N ILE A 409 1.39 -28.98 -23.30
CA ILE A 409 2.81 -28.88 -23.71
C ILE A 409 3.59 -30.13 -23.35
N LEU A 410 3.38 -30.69 -22.15
CA LEU A 410 4.07 -31.93 -21.74
C LEU A 410 3.70 -33.14 -22.62
N ARG A 411 2.47 -33.15 -23.16
CA ARG A 411 2.06 -34.18 -24.14
C ARG A 411 2.68 -33.96 -25.51
N ALA A 412 2.81 -32.72 -25.92
CA ALA A 412 3.43 -32.35 -27.21
C ALA A 412 4.94 -32.66 -27.25
N VAL A 413 5.60 -32.56 -26.10
CA VAL A 413 7.03 -32.94 -25.94
C VAL A 413 7.19 -34.44 -25.76
N GLY A 414 6.22 -35.13 -25.16
CA GLY A 414 6.27 -36.55 -24.79
C GLY A 414 6.72 -36.73 -23.33
N GLU A 415 6.00 -37.56 -22.59
CA GLU A 415 6.33 -37.79 -21.16
C GLU A 415 7.71 -38.44 -20.97
N GLU A 416 8.19 -39.17 -21.99
CA GLU A 416 9.49 -39.79 -22.05
C GLU A 416 10.67 -38.78 -22.20
N ASN A 417 10.36 -37.54 -22.51
CA ASN A 417 11.32 -36.45 -22.69
C ASN A 417 11.34 -35.47 -21.48
N ILE A 418 10.75 -35.87 -20.33
CA ILE A 418 10.67 -35.04 -19.11
C ILE A 418 11.47 -35.73 -18.01
N TYR A 419 12.51 -35.08 -17.52
CA TYR A 419 13.47 -35.61 -16.55
C TYR A 419 13.41 -34.87 -15.23
N PRO A 420 13.57 -35.58 -14.10
CA PRO A 420 13.53 -34.95 -12.77
C PRO A 420 14.78 -34.12 -12.46
N SER A 421 15.90 -34.37 -13.14
CA SER A 421 17.16 -33.63 -12.95
C SER A 421 17.80 -33.28 -14.29
N LEU A 422 18.76 -32.35 -14.27
CA LEU A 422 19.54 -31.97 -15.44
C LEU A 422 20.47 -33.10 -15.85
N ASP A 423 21.07 -33.81 -14.88
CA ASP A 423 22.00 -34.92 -15.14
C ASP A 423 21.33 -36.06 -15.92
N GLU A 424 20.09 -36.41 -15.56
CA GLU A 424 19.34 -37.45 -16.28
C GLU A 424 18.98 -37.00 -17.71
N ALA A 425 18.67 -35.69 -17.89
CA ALA A 425 18.40 -35.16 -19.23
C ALA A 425 19.66 -35.12 -20.10
N LEU A 426 20.84 -34.84 -19.52
CA LEU A 426 22.13 -34.89 -20.20
C LEU A 426 22.50 -36.29 -20.63
N LEU A 427 22.36 -37.29 -19.75
CA LEU A 427 22.59 -38.70 -20.10
C LEU A 427 21.70 -39.11 -21.29
N ARG A 428 20.44 -38.71 -21.30
CA ARG A 428 19.55 -39.00 -22.41
C ARG A 428 19.94 -38.27 -23.69
N ALA A 429 20.42 -37.03 -23.57
CA ALA A 429 20.94 -36.27 -24.71
C ALA A 429 22.14 -36.94 -25.37
N GLU A 430 23.07 -37.48 -24.57
CA GLU A 430 24.23 -38.29 -25.05
C GLU A 430 23.75 -39.53 -25.83
N GLU A 431 22.78 -40.30 -25.27
CA GLU A 431 22.22 -41.48 -25.94
C GLU A 431 21.62 -41.11 -27.30
N ILE A 432 20.87 -40.00 -27.39
CA ILE A 432 20.24 -39.53 -28.63
C ILE A 432 21.31 -39.19 -29.66
N LEU A 433 22.39 -38.50 -29.28
CA LEU A 433 23.50 -38.17 -30.17
C LEU A 433 24.24 -39.42 -30.67
N GLU A 434 24.42 -40.44 -29.81
CA GLU A 434 25.00 -41.74 -30.22
C GLU A 434 24.09 -42.53 -31.18
N GLU A 435 22.78 -42.52 -30.94
CA GLU A 435 21.79 -43.14 -31.84
C GLU A 435 21.83 -42.51 -33.25
N GLU A 436 22.01 -41.17 -33.31
CA GLU A 436 22.11 -40.46 -34.59
C GLU A 436 23.46 -40.72 -35.33
N LYS A 437 24.59 -40.83 -34.58
CA LYS A 437 25.87 -41.20 -35.19
C LYS A 437 25.91 -42.61 -35.76
N ARG A 438 25.02 -43.51 -35.32
CA ARG A 438 24.90 -44.89 -35.79
C ARG A 438 23.96 -45.04 -37.00
N LYS A 439 23.15 -44.03 -37.30
CA LYS A 439 22.27 -44.00 -38.49
C LYS A 439 22.98 -43.32 -39.66
#